data_f3b4edd150802b3e9a61bf2b42a3471e
#
_entry.id   f3b4edd150802b3e9a61bf2b42a3471e
#
_cell.length_a   1.000
_cell.length_b   1.000
_cell.length_c   1.000
_cell.angle_alpha   90.00
_cell.angle_beta   90.00
_cell.angle_gamma   90.00
#
_symmetry.space_group_name_H-M   'P 1'
#
loop_
_entity.id
_entity.type
_entity.pdbx_description
1 polymer ?
#
loop_
_entity_poly.entity_id
_entity_poly.type
_entity_poly.pdbx_seq_one_letter_code
_entity_poly.pdbx_strand_id
1 'polypeptide(L)'
;MKVTLRQRLKGEKISLYLEYYSNGKRQYEYLNLYLTPDPEKGKLTNAVKEENKKILALAETIRSKRHLEIQNSTYDFHDKEKLKTYFIMYMEALAEKRKDSKGNYGNWDSTIKHLKKYCPRDIQFNQINKAFVDGFRDYLLKEASTKTKKAISTNTKYSYFNKFRAALKQAVRDGILKTNPAEMVEGLPQGEPVR
;
A
#
# COMPACT_ATOMS: atom_id res chain seq x y z
N MET A 1 15.45 -11.80 9.72
CA MET A 1 15.64 -11.86 8.25
C MET A 1 17.07 -11.45 7.91
N LYS A 2 17.75 -12.18 6.99
CA LYS A 2 19.13 -11.88 6.58
C LYS A 2 19.10 -11.31 5.16
N VAL A 3 19.82 -10.20 4.90
CA VAL A 3 19.98 -9.59 3.57
C VAL A 3 21.43 -9.78 3.14
N THR A 4 21.65 -10.42 2.00
CA THR A 4 22.97 -10.71 1.47
C THR A 4 23.11 -10.16 0.05
N LEU A 5 24.18 -9.42 -0.23
CA LEU A 5 24.53 -9.03 -1.59
C LEU A 5 25.09 -10.25 -2.33
N ARG A 6 24.56 -10.53 -3.51
CA ARG A 6 24.93 -11.65 -4.37
C ARG A 6 25.30 -11.17 -5.75
N GLN A 7 26.11 -11.97 -6.42
CA GLN A 7 26.59 -11.72 -7.77
C GLN A 7 26.22 -12.90 -8.66
N ARG A 8 25.79 -12.62 -9.88
CA ARG A 8 25.49 -13.65 -10.88
C ARG A 8 25.99 -13.21 -12.25
N LEU A 9 26.74 -14.07 -12.92
CA LEU A 9 27.12 -13.84 -14.31
C LEU A 9 25.88 -13.81 -15.21
N LYS A 10 25.78 -12.76 -16.04
CA LYS A 10 24.69 -12.57 -17.00
C LYS A 10 25.29 -12.05 -18.31
N GLY A 11 25.53 -12.97 -19.24
CA GLY A 11 26.27 -12.67 -20.45
C GLY A 11 27.71 -12.22 -20.11
N GLU A 12 28.13 -11.09 -20.65
CA GLU A 12 29.48 -10.51 -20.45
C GLU A 12 29.57 -9.62 -19.18
N LYS A 13 28.56 -9.60 -18.32
CA LYS A 13 28.52 -8.76 -17.11
C LYS A 13 28.15 -9.59 -15.88
N ILE A 14 28.52 -9.10 -14.70
CA ILE A 14 28.10 -9.66 -13.42
C ILE A 14 26.97 -8.78 -12.90
N SER A 15 25.76 -9.34 -12.82
CA SER A 15 24.59 -8.67 -12.23
C SER A 15 24.63 -8.78 -10.72
N LEU A 16 24.34 -7.66 -10.02
CA LEU A 16 24.23 -7.59 -8.58
C LEU A 16 22.76 -7.67 -8.15
N TYR A 17 22.50 -8.46 -7.09
CA TYR A 17 21.18 -8.59 -6.50
C TYR A 17 21.25 -8.83 -5.00
N LEU A 18 20.18 -8.51 -4.29
CA LEU A 18 20.02 -8.85 -2.87
C LEU A 18 19.23 -10.14 -2.74
N GLU A 19 19.72 -11.02 -1.89
CA GLU A 19 19.02 -12.22 -1.43
C GLU A 19 18.49 -11.96 -0.04
N TYR A 20 17.18 -12.13 0.13
CA TYR A 20 16.49 -12.07 1.40
C TYR A 20 16.12 -13.47 1.84
N TYR A 21 16.51 -13.84 3.05
CA TYR A 21 16.18 -15.13 3.62
C TYR A 21 15.39 -14.96 4.92
N SER A 22 14.18 -15.51 4.97
CA SER A 22 13.32 -15.50 6.15
C SER A 22 12.39 -16.72 6.16
N ASN A 23 12.27 -17.37 7.30
CA ASN A 23 11.33 -18.48 7.53
C ASN A 23 11.37 -19.58 6.44
N GLY A 24 12.56 -19.99 6.01
CA GLY A 24 12.74 -21.01 4.97
C GLY A 24 12.50 -20.51 3.53
N LYS A 25 12.07 -19.29 3.32
CA LYS A 25 11.81 -18.72 2.00
C LYS A 25 12.91 -17.76 1.58
N ARG A 26 13.23 -17.77 0.27
CA ARG A 26 14.17 -16.85 -0.37
C ARG A 26 13.42 -15.93 -1.32
N GLN A 27 13.84 -14.67 -1.32
CA GLN A 27 13.36 -13.66 -2.26
C GLN A 27 14.55 -12.89 -2.81
N TYR A 28 14.43 -12.34 -4.02
CA TYR A 28 15.51 -11.69 -4.73
C TYR A 28 15.07 -10.30 -5.21
N GLU A 29 15.94 -9.30 -5.01
CA GLU A 29 15.80 -7.94 -5.55
C GLU A 29 16.98 -7.65 -6.46
N TYR A 30 16.76 -7.52 -7.76
CA TYR A 30 17.79 -7.17 -8.73
C TYR A 30 18.04 -5.66 -8.68
N LEU A 31 19.30 -5.26 -8.48
CA LEU A 31 19.68 -3.86 -8.30
C LEU A 31 19.84 -3.11 -9.63
N ASN A 32 19.88 -3.83 -10.76
CA ASN A 32 20.25 -3.30 -12.07
C ASN A 32 21.64 -2.64 -12.08
N LEU A 33 22.52 -3.12 -11.21
CA LEU A 33 23.93 -2.76 -11.14
C LEU A 33 24.74 -3.92 -11.70
N TYR A 34 25.75 -3.58 -12.50
CA TYR A 34 26.55 -4.58 -13.22
C TYR A 34 28.02 -4.29 -13.06
N LEU A 35 28.81 -5.33 -12.83
CA LEU A 35 30.27 -5.27 -12.83
C LEU A 35 30.83 -5.84 -14.15
N THR A 36 31.93 -5.33 -14.54
CA THR A 36 32.74 -5.95 -15.61
C THR A 36 33.57 -7.09 -15.00
N PRO A 37 33.41 -8.35 -15.48
CA PRO A 37 34.19 -9.48 -14.98
C PRO A 37 35.66 -9.35 -15.40
N ASP A 38 36.53 -10.10 -14.72
CA ASP A 38 37.92 -10.25 -15.16
C ASP A 38 37.99 -10.93 -16.54
N PRO A 39 38.79 -10.43 -17.46
CA PRO A 39 38.95 -11.06 -18.75
C PRO A 39 39.66 -12.42 -18.62
N GLU A 40 39.37 -13.36 -19.52
CA GLU A 40 40.02 -14.67 -19.53
C GLU A 40 41.55 -14.58 -19.68
N LYS A 41 42.05 -13.57 -20.38
CA LYS A 41 43.48 -13.27 -20.52
C LYS A 41 43.74 -11.79 -20.23
N GLY A 42 44.71 -11.54 -19.34
CA GLY A 42 45.09 -10.17 -18.96
C GLY A 42 44.49 -9.73 -17.62
N LYS A 43 44.47 -8.41 -17.39
CA LYS A 43 43.95 -7.77 -16.17
C LYS A 43 43.04 -6.64 -16.55
N LEU A 44 42.01 -6.38 -15.74
CA LEU A 44 41.18 -5.17 -15.87
C LEU A 44 42.06 -3.91 -15.79
N THR A 45 41.71 -2.92 -16.58
CA THR A 45 42.31 -1.58 -16.47
C THR A 45 42.00 -0.95 -15.11
N ASN A 46 42.84 -0.05 -14.64
CA ASN A 46 42.64 0.64 -13.37
C ASN A 46 41.31 1.42 -13.37
N ALA A 47 40.89 2.01 -14.49
CA ALA A 47 39.64 2.70 -14.63
C ALA A 47 38.42 1.78 -14.37
N VAL A 48 38.42 0.58 -14.98
CA VAL A 48 37.33 -0.40 -14.80
C VAL A 48 37.31 -0.96 -13.36
N LYS A 49 38.49 -1.15 -12.75
CA LYS A 49 38.57 -1.56 -11.33
C LYS A 49 37.94 -0.52 -10.40
N GLU A 50 38.25 0.76 -10.61
CA GLU A 50 37.69 1.86 -9.82
C GLU A 50 36.17 1.99 -10.05
N GLU A 51 35.69 1.79 -11.27
CA GLU A 51 34.27 1.75 -11.58
C GLU A 51 33.58 0.58 -10.87
N ASN A 52 34.08 -0.62 -10.97
CA ASN A 52 33.57 -1.80 -10.25
C ASN A 52 33.52 -1.55 -8.72
N LYS A 53 34.57 -0.93 -8.16
CA LYS A 53 34.61 -0.59 -6.74
C LYS A 53 33.51 0.39 -6.34
N LYS A 54 33.25 1.43 -7.14
CA LYS A 54 32.15 2.38 -6.90
C LYS A 54 30.78 1.69 -6.96
N ILE A 55 30.57 0.82 -7.95
CA ILE A 55 29.33 0.06 -8.10
C ILE A 55 29.12 -0.89 -6.90
N LEU A 56 30.15 -1.58 -6.44
CA LEU A 56 30.08 -2.43 -5.25
C LEU A 56 29.77 -1.64 -3.99
N ALA A 57 30.41 -0.49 -3.79
CA ALA A 57 30.14 0.39 -2.66
C ALA A 57 28.68 0.89 -2.65
N LEU A 58 28.13 1.25 -3.82
CA LEU A 58 26.74 1.59 -3.97
C LEU A 58 25.82 0.41 -3.63
N ALA A 59 26.10 -0.78 -4.12
CA ALA A 59 25.33 -1.98 -3.84
C ALA A 59 25.33 -2.33 -2.34
N GLU A 60 26.47 -2.20 -1.65
CA GLU A 60 26.58 -2.39 -0.20
C GLU A 60 25.81 -1.32 0.59
N THR A 61 25.79 -0.08 0.11
CA THR A 61 24.98 0.99 0.71
C THR A 61 23.50 0.65 0.60
N ILE A 62 23.04 0.17 -0.56
CA ILE A 62 21.67 -0.28 -0.76
C ILE A 62 21.35 -1.47 0.17
N ARG A 63 22.24 -2.46 0.26
CA ARG A 63 22.10 -3.61 1.16
C ARG A 63 21.94 -3.16 2.61
N SER A 64 22.78 -2.24 3.08
CA SER A 64 22.73 -1.72 4.45
C SER A 64 21.43 -0.98 4.73
N LYS A 65 20.98 -0.16 3.78
CA LYS A 65 19.67 0.53 3.88
C LYS A 65 18.53 -0.47 3.98
N ARG A 66 18.51 -1.51 3.13
CA ARG A 66 17.49 -2.56 3.18
C ARG A 66 17.51 -3.34 4.50
N HIS A 67 18.70 -3.61 5.03
CA HIS A 67 18.85 -4.28 6.32
C HIS A 67 18.25 -3.45 7.47
N LEU A 68 18.52 -2.14 7.50
CA LEU A 68 17.93 -1.22 8.48
C LEU A 68 16.40 -1.11 8.32
N GLU A 69 15.89 -1.02 7.10
CA GLU A 69 14.45 -1.00 6.83
C GLU A 69 13.75 -2.26 7.37
N ILE A 70 14.40 -3.42 7.26
CA ILE A 70 13.91 -4.69 7.81
C ILE A 70 13.95 -4.68 9.33
N GLN A 71 15.06 -4.25 9.94
CA GLN A 71 15.19 -4.17 11.40
C GLN A 71 14.16 -3.23 12.00
N ASN A 72 13.86 -2.14 11.33
CA ASN A 72 12.86 -1.16 11.76
C ASN A 72 11.41 -1.57 11.44
N SER A 73 11.15 -2.82 11.06
CA SER A 73 9.84 -3.31 10.63
C SER A 73 9.23 -2.54 9.46
N THR A 74 10.04 -1.77 8.71
CA THR A 74 9.59 -0.95 7.59
C THR A 74 9.66 -1.69 6.25
N TYR A 75 10.35 -2.83 6.21
CA TYR A 75 10.44 -3.67 5.01
C TYR A 75 9.59 -4.91 5.17
N ASP A 76 8.30 -4.77 4.94
CA ASP A 76 7.35 -5.85 5.07
C ASP A 76 7.02 -6.46 3.71
N PHE A 77 7.58 -7.63 3.41
CA PHE A 77 7.17 -8.43 2.24
C PHE A 77 5.71 -8.90 2.36
N HIS A 78 5.18 -8.99 3.59
CA HIS A 78 3.78 -9.27 3.83
C HIS A 78 2.88 -8.09 3.43
N ASP A 79 3.35 -6.83 3.53
CA ASP A 79 2.56 -5.66 3.16
C ASP A 79 2.17 -5.64 1.69
N LYS A 80 3.03 -6.13 0.77
CA LYS A 80 2.69 -6.20 -0.66
C LYS A 80 1.54 -7.16 -0.95
N GLU A 81 1.45 -8.27 -0.24
CA GLU A 81 0.31 -9.20 -0.35
C GLU A 81 -0.93 -8.63 0.32
N LYS A 82 -0.79 -8.04 1.50
CA LYS A 82 -1.90 -7.35 2.18
C LYS A 82 -2.45 -6.18 1.37
N LEU A 83 -1.57 -5.39 0.73
CA LEU A 83 -1.98 -4.29 -0.13
C LEU A 83 -2.74 -4.72 -1.40
N LYS A 84 -2.62 -5.99 -1.80
CA LYS A 84 -3.41 -6.59 -2.88
C LYS A 84 -4.77 -7.11 -2.41
N THR A 85 -5.05 -7.10 -1.11
CA THR A 85 -6.38 -7.46 -0.62
C THR A 85 -7.39 -6.39 -0.98
N TYR A 86 -8.65 -6.79 -1.05
CA TYR A 86 -9.74 -5.96 -1.53
C TYR A 86 -10.39 -5.17 -0.40
N PHE A 87 -10.57 -3.89 -0.62
CA PHE A 87 -11.02 -2.94 0.40
C PHE A 87 -12.51 -3.09 0.72
N ILE A 88 -13.35 -3.34 -0.29
CA ILE A 88 -14.79 -3.51 -0.05
C ILE A 88 -15.04 -4.77 0.79
N MET A 89 -14.40 -5.89 0.45
CA MET A 89 -14.45 -7.11 1.27
C MET A 89 -13.97 -6.88 2.71
N TYR A 90 -12.90 -6.10 2.87
CA TYR A 90 -12.42 -5.72 4.19
C TYR A 90 -13.44 -4.88 4.97
N MET A 91 -14.09 -3.90 4.32
CA MET A 91 -15.16 -3.12 4.95
C MET A 91 -16.36 -3.98 5.33
N GLU A 92 -16.72 -4.97 4.53
CA GLU A 92 -17.79 -5.94 4.83
C GLU A 92 -17.45 -6.75 6.09
N ALA A 93 -16.22 -7.24 6.20
CA ALA A 93 -15.75 -7.95 7.39
C ALA A 93 -15.76 -7.05 8.64
N LEU A 94 -15.44 -5.76 8.51
CA LEU A 94 -15.55 -4.79 9.61
C LEU A 94 -16.99 -4.50 10.00
N ALA A 95 -17.91 -4.45 9.05
CA ALA A 95 -19.33 -4.25 9.30
C ALA A 95 -19.93 -5.44 10.05
N GLU A 96 -19.57 -6.66 9.63
CA GLU A 96 -20.03 -7.91 10.24
C GLU A 96 -19.71 -7.99 11.74
N LYS A 97 -18.49 -7.57 12.13
CA LYS A 97 -18.07 -7.48 13.54
C LYS A 97 -18.90 -6.49 14.39
N ARG A 98 -19.79 -5.71 13.78
CA ARG A 98 -20.59 -4.64 14.40
C ARG A 98 -22.10 -4.90 14.33
N LYS A 99 -22.51 -6.12 14.03
CA LYS A 99 -23.93 -6.52 13.90
C LYS A 99 -24.76 -6.29 15.14
N ASP A 100 -24.16 -6.38 16.32
CA ASP A 100 -24.86 -6.20 17.59
C ASP A 100 -25.45 -4.79 17.75
N SER A 101 -24.91 -3.80 17.04
CA SER A 101 -25.42 -2.44 17.00
C SER A 101 -26.15 -2.17 15.69
N LYS A 102 -27.47 -2.37 15.66
CA LYS A 102 -28.30 -2.24 14.44
C LYS A 102 -28.10 -0.91 13.70
N GLY A 103 -28.09 0.22 14.40
CA GLY A 103 -27.90 1.55 13.79
C GLY A 103 -26.48 1.72 13.23
N ASN A 104 -25.46 1.25 13.95
CA ASN A 104 -24.09 1.30 13.49
C ASN A 104 -23.86 0.40 12.28
N TYR A 105 -24.35 -0.84 12.35
CA TYR A 105 -24.28 -1.78 11.22
C TYR A 105 -24.96 -1.22 9.97
N GLY A 106 -26.18 -0.65 10.09
CA GLY A 106 -26.91 -0.06 8.97
C GLY A 106 -26.14 1.07 8.27
N ASN A 107 -25.39 1.88 9.04
CA ASN A 107 -24.55 2.92 8.47
C ASN A 107 -23.33 2.33 7.71
N TRP A 108 -22.71 1.27 8.24
CA TRP A 108 -21.64 0.56 7.54
C TRP A 108 -22.14 -0.07 6.23
N ASP A 109 -23.23 -0.82 6.28
CA ASP A 109 -23.86 -1.47 5.13
C ASP A 109 -24.24 -0.44 4.04
N SER A 110 -24.85 0.68 4.44
CA SER A 110 -25.19 1.75 3.51
C SER A 110 -23.95 2.40 2.89
N THR A 111 -22.90 2.61 3.67
CA THR A 111 -21.62 3.14 3.16
C THR A 111 -21.01 2.19 2.12
N ILE A 112 -21.01 0.88 2.39
CA ILE A 112 -20.50 -0.14 1.46
C ILE A 112 -21.33 -0.15 0.17
N LYS A 113 -22.66 -0.03 0.26
CA LYS A 113 -23.53 0.06 -0.92
C LYS A 113 -23.22 1.29 -1.77
N HIS A 114 -22.93 2.43 -1.16
CA HIS A 114 -22.51 3.63 -1.88
C HIS A 114 -21.12 3.50 -2.47
N LEU A 115 -20.19 2.86 -1.76
CA LEU A 115 -18.84 2.60 -2.27
C LEU A 115 -18.88 1.67 -3.49
N LYS A 116 -19.74 0.63 -3.49
CA LYS A 116 -19.96 -0.26 -4.64
C LYS A 116 -20.58 0.47 -5.85
N LYS A 117 -21.37 1.52 -5.64
CA LYS A 117 -21.87 2.36 -6.73
C LYS A 117 -20.78 3.26 -7.31
N TYR A 118 -19.95 3.85 -6.45
CA TYR A 118 -18.82 4.69 -6.85
C TYR A 118 -17.72 3.87 -7.53
N CYS A 119 -17.41 2.69 -7.01
CA CYS A 119 -16.40 1.79 -7.54
C CYS A 119 -17.01 0.38 -7.73
N PRO A 120 -17.62 0.08 -8.91
CA PRO A 120 -18.33 -1.18 -9.15
C PRO A 120 -17.43 -2.41 -9.10
N ARG A 121 -16.14 -2.26 -9.37
CA ARG A 121 -15.13 -3.31 -9.16
C ARG A 121 -14.47 -3.07 -7.83
N ASP A 122 -14.29 -4.15 -7.02
CA ASP A 122 -13.59 -4.01 -5.75
C ASP A 122 -12.15 -3.52 -5.99
N ILE A 123 -11.73 -2.60 -5.14
CA ILE A 123 -10.45 -1.90 -5.25
C ILE A 123 -9.45 -2.49 -4.26
N GLN A 124 -8.21 -2.69 -4.71
CA GLN A 124 -7.13 -3.11 -3.83
C GLN A 124 -6.61 -1.93 -2.99
N PHE A 125 -6.09 -2.22 -1.79
CA PHE A 125 -5.56 -1.18 -0.91
C PHE A 125 -4.44 -0.35 -1.53
N ASN A 126 -3.61 -0.91 -2.40
CA ASN A 126 -2.54 -0.18 -3.11
C ASN A 126 -3.06 0.87 -4.09
N GLN A 127 -4.32 0.82 -4.46
CA GLN A 127 -4.98 1.76 -5.37
C GLN A 127 -5.70 2.88 -4.63
N ILE A 128 -5.86 2.76 -3.29
CA ILE A 128 -6.52 3.78 -2.47
C ILE A 128 -5.51 4.87 -2.13
N ASN A 129 -5.56 5.93 -2.89
CA ASN A 129 -4.76 7.14 -2.70
C ASN A 129 -5.65 8.34 -2.35
N LYS A 130 -5.03 9.52 -2.17
CA LYS A 130 -5.75 10.77 -1.89
C LYS A 130 -6.84 11.05 -2.95
N ALA A 131 -6.53 10.88 -4.23
CA ALA A 131 -7.47 11.15 -5.32
C ALA A 131 -8.70 10.23 -5.26
N PHE A 132 -8.54 8.95 -4.90
CA PHE A 132 -9.66 8.04 -4.70
C PHE A 132 -10.55 8.48 -3.53
N VAL A 133 -9.94 8.92 -2.42
CA VAL A 133 -10.68 9.41 -1.23
C VAL A 133 -11.41 10.70 -1.55
N ASP A 134 -10.79 11.66 -2.24
CA ASP A 134 -11.43 12.90 -2.71
C ASP A 134 -12.60 12.57 -3.66
N GLY A 135 -12.41 11.65 -4.60
CA GLY A 135 -13.44 11.23 -5.54
C GLY A 135 -14.66 10.61 -4.83
N PHE A 136 -14.45 9.75 -3.82
CA PHE A 136 -15.57 9.19 -3.05
C PHE A 136 -16.28 10.26 -2.21
N ARG A 137 -15.55 11.22 -1.65
CA ARG A 137 -16.11 12.39 -0.97
C ARG A 137 -17.01 13.18 -1.91
N ASP A 138 -16.55 13.48 -3.11
CA ASP A 138 -17.27 14.23 -4.14
C ASP A 138 -18.50 13.47 -4.64
N TYR A 139 -18.39 12.15 -4.84
CA TYR A 139 -19.54 11.30 -5.12
C TYR A 139 -20.63 11.41 -4.05
N LEU A 140 -20.24 11.35 -2.76
CA LEU A 140 -21.21 11.50 -1.66
C LEU A 140 -21.87 12.89 -1.67
N LEU A 141 -21.14 13.93 -2.04
CA LEU A 141 -21.68 15.30 -2.10
C LEU A 141 -22.66 15.52 -3.25
N LYS A 142 -22.35 15.01 -4.43
CA LYS A 142 -22.99 15.40 -5.70
C LYS A 142 -23.95 14.35 -6.26
N GLU A 143 -23.63 13.05 -6.11
CA GLU A 143 -24.27 11.97 -6.84
C GLU A 143 -25.05 10.99 -5.96
N ALA A 144 -24.63 10.87 -4.68
CA ALA A 144 -25.21 9.87 -3.79
C ALA A 144 -26.69 10.15 -3.51
N SER A 145 -27.51 9.14 -3.74
CA SER A 145 -28.96 9.22 -3.59
C SER A 145 -29.53 8.01 -2.84
N THR A 146 -30.71 8.21 -2.24
CA THR A 146 -31.50 7.15 -1.62
C THR A 146 -32.03 6.17 -2.67
N LYS A 147 -32.65 5.06 -2.23
CA LYS A 147 -33.33 4.12 -3.12
C LYS A 147 -34.42 4.79 -3.96
N THR A 148 -35.06 5.86 -3.42
CA THR A 148 -36.07 6.64 -4.09
C THR A 148 -35.56 7.81 -4.92
N LYS A 149 -34.25 7.78 -5.26
CA LYS A 149 -33.55 8.79 -6.07
C LYS A 149 -33.53 10.21 -5.47
N LYS A 150 -33.81 10.36 -4.17
CA LYS A 150 -33.68 11.65 -3.46
C LYS A 150 -32.23 11.80 -2.96
N ALA A 151 -31.68 13.02 -2.97
CA ALA A 151 -30.38 13.31 -2.39
C ALA A 151 -30.33 12.89 -0.92
N ILE A 152 -29.20 12.33 -0.48
CA ILE A 152 -29.00 12.00 0.94
C ILE A 152 -28.71 13.26 1.75
N SER A 153 -29.14 13.28 3.02
CA SER A 153 -28.95 14.43 3.91
C SER A 153 -27.49 14.68 4.24
N THR A 154 -27.15 15.90 4.65
CA THR A 154 -25.80 16.30 5.07
C THR A 154 -25.26 15.38 6.18
N ASN A 155 -26.09 15.09 7.21
CA ASN A 155 -25.70 14.18 8.28
C ASN A 155 -25.45 12.75 7.79
N THR A 156 -26.19 12.28 6.79
CA THR A 156 -25.99 10.98 6.18
C THR A 156 -24.67 10.93 5.41
N LYS A 157 -24.39 11.96 4.60
CA LYS A 157 -23.10 12.11 3.88
C LYS A 157 -21.92 12.08 4.86
N TYR A 158 -22.00 12.89 5.90
CA TYR A 158 -21.01 12.94 6.99
C TYR A 158 -20.80 11.57 7.63
N SER A 159 -21.91 10.88 7.99
CA SER A 159 -21.84 9.55 8.59
C SER A 159 -21.15 8.53 7.68
N TYR A 160 -21.51 8.48 6.41
CA TYR A 160 -20.95 7.53 5.46
C TYR A 160 -19.45 7.79 5.21
N PHE A 161 -19.08 9.06 5.02
CA PHE A 161 -17.67 9.39 4.85
C PHE A 161 -16.84 9.06 6.10
N ASN A 162 -17.40 9.26 7.30
CA ASN A 162 -16.72 8.87 8.53
C ASN A 162 -16.56 7.35 8.68
N LYS A 163 -17.52 6.53 8.21
CA LYS A 163 -17.35 5.07 8.20
C LYS A 163 -16.24 4.63 7.24
N PHE A 164 -16.18 5.25 6.07
CA PHE A 164 -15.10 5.03 5.12
C PHE A 164 -13.72 5.41 5.72
N ARG A 165 -13.60 6.60 6.33
CA ARG A 165 -12.38 7.03 7.03
C ARG A 165 -12.00 6.09 8.19
N ALA A 166 -12.98 5.62 8.95
CA ALA A 166 -12.77 4.69 10.05
C ALA A 166 -12.22 3.33 9.56
N ALA A 167 -12.68 2.84 8.40
CA ALA A 167 -12.14 1.64 7.79
C ALA A 167 -10.67 1.80 7.39
N LEU A 168 -10.30 2.92 6.76
CA LEU A 168 -8.91 3.21 6.40
C LEU A 168 -8.02 3.36 7.65
N LYS A 169 -8.51 4.03 8.69
CA LYS A 169 -7.81 4.12 9.98
C LYS A 169 -7.60 2.75 10.61
N GLN A 170 -8.60 1.87 10.53
CA GLN A 170 -8.47 0.49 11.02
C GLN A 170 -7.47 -0.30 10.18
N ALA A 171 -7.44 -0.12 8.86
CA ALA A 171 -6.47 -0.77 7.98
C ALA A 171 -5.01 -0.40 8.31
N VAL A 172 -4.77 0.83 8.78
CA VAL A 172 -3.44 1.23 9.31
C VAL A 172 -3.13 0.49 10.60
N ARG A 173 -4.09 0.36 11.54
CA ARG A 173 -3.91 -0.39 12.79
C ARG A 173 -3.66 -1.88 12.55
N ASP A 174 -4.30 -2.44 11.53
CA ASP A 174 -4.15 -3.85 11.13
C ASP A 174 -2.87 -4.08 10.31
N GLY A 175 -2.05 -3.05 10.08
CA GLY A 175 -0.79 -3.11 9.34
C GLY A 175 -0.99 -3.40 7.85
N ILE A 176 -2.15 -3.07 7.28
CA ILE A 176 -2.41 -3.19 5.83
C ILE A 176 -1.90 -1.94 5.11
N LEU A 177 -2.17 -0.77 5.67
CA LEU A 177 -1.69 0.52 5.17
C LEU A 177 -0.62 1.08 6.11
N LYS A 178 0.40 1.72 5.56
CA LYS A 178 1.43 2.45 6.35
C LYS A 178 0.91 3.79 6.85
N THR A 179 0.18 4.49 6.00
CA THR A 179 -0.40 5.80 6.26
C THR A 179 -1.85 5.82 5.81
N ASN A 180 -2.66 6.63 6.47
CA ASN A 180 -4.07 6.76 6.13
C ASN A 180 -4.25 7.84 5.03
N PRO A 181 -4.60 7.49 3.79
CA PRO A 181 -4.77 8.46 2.72
C PRO A 181 -5.92 9.45 2.97
N ALA A 182 -6.86 9.12 3.86
CA ALA A 182 -7.95 10.00 4.23
C ALA A 182 -7.58 11.14 5.20
N GLU A 183 -6.36 11.12 5.75
CA GLU A 183 -5.85 12.24 6.57
C GLU A 183 -5.50 13.47 5.73
N MET A 184 -5.21 13.26 4.44
CA MET A 184 -4.91 14.33 3.49
C MET A 184 -6.17 14.94 2.84
N VAL A 185 -7.36 14.47 3.23
CA VAL A 185 -8.64 14.88 2.65
C VAL A 185 -9.51 15.53 3.70
N GLU A 186 -10.05 16.68 3.36
CA GLU A 186 -10.97 17.40 4.22
C GLU A 186 -12.23 16.58 4.51
N GLY A 187 -12.69 16.59 5.77
CA GLY A 187 -13.91 15.94 6.19
C GLY A 187 -15.15 16.57 5.57
N LEU A 188 -16.27 15.86 5.64
CA LEU A 188 -17.57 16.46 5.31
C LEU A 188 -18.12 17.24 6.52
N PRO A 189 -18.82 18.36 6.31
CA PRO A 189 -19.45 19.09 7.40
C PRO A 189 -20.56 18.25 8.04
N GLN A 190 -20.69 18.36 9.33
CA GLN A 190 -21.84 17.84 10.06
C GLN A 190 -22.97 18.85 9.93
N GLY A 191 -24.14 18.40 9.52
CA GLY A 191 -25.34 19.23 9.50
C GLY A 191 -25.94 19.42 10.91
N GLU A 192 -26.82 20.37 11.05
CA GLU A 192 -27.52 20.58 12.30
C GLU A 192 -28.38 19.35 12.70
N PRO A 193 -28.49 19.06 14.00
CA PRO A 193 -29.38 18.01 14.46
C PRO A 193 -30.82 18.33 14.10
N VAL A 194 -31.52 17.40 13.46
CA VAL A 194 -32.95 17.48 13.23
C VAL A 194 -33.61 17.32 14.61
N ARG A 195 -34.19 18.38 15.11
CA ARG A 195 -35.03 18.36 16.34
C ARG A 195 -36.40 17.77 16.05
#